data_b6dde2eff3bfabffa501c381b47541e5
#
_entry.id   b6dde2eff3bfabffa501c381b47541e5
#
_cell.length_a   1.000
_cell.length_b   1.000
_cell.length_c   1.000
_cell.angle_alpha   90.00
_cell.angle_beta   90.00
_cell.angle_gamma   90.00
#
_symmetry.space_group_name_H-M   'P 1'
#
loop_
_entity.id
_entity.type
_entity.pdbx_description
1 polymer ?
#
loop_
_entity_poly.entity_id
_entity_poly.type
_entity_poly.pdbx_seq_one_letter_code
_entity_poly.pdbx_strand_id
1 'polypeptide(L)'
;MEIVLITKAMFQILQILIFLNVSPHLVDCAFSQLQLPLRAFGPDSSAFDTKGGGPYTGVGDGRVMKYEGPNVGFTEFAITSPNRTKERCEGTNDPISQPICGRPYGLGFYRKTGDLYLTDAYYGLLVVKPRGGLATPLVTSFEGAPFAYLDSLDIDQERGIIYFVDSGAIFRTSNRLLIALSGDTTGRLFKYDIATKQVTLLLDKLSGPAGVALSKDKSYLLVSEAIGKRIRRFWLKGAKANSSDVFANIDGNPDNIKRTVSGDFWVAVVSVKLKVIIPTIISTGQRMNQSGEVVETRDFTAQYKSLNGITEVQEYNDKLYIGSLDQNFIGVDDV
;
A
#
# COMPACT_ATOMS: atom_id res chain seq x y z
N MET A 1 58.14 -39.76 23.37
CA MET A 1 57.66 -39.47 21.97
C MET A 1 56.13 -39.48 21.90
N GLU A 2 55.40 -40.25 22.66
CA GLU A 2 53.93 -40.31 22.67
C GLU A 2 53.21 -39.07 23.23
N ILE A 3 53.75 -38.45 24.27
CA ILE A 3 53.11 -37.28 24.94
C ILE A 3 53.06 -36.06 23.99
N VAL A 4 54.06 -35.87 23.12
CA VAL A 4 54.10 -34.75 22.16
C VAL A 4 53.10 -34.91 21.01
N LEU A 5 52.78 -36.15 20.63
CA LEU A 5 51.78 -36.45 19.62
C LEU A 5 50.36 -36.21 20.13
N ILE A 6 50.06 -36.54 21.37
CA ILE A 6 48.76 -36.36 22.00
C ILE A 6 48.42 -34.85 22.16
N THR A 7 49.41 -34.05 22.55
CA THR A 7 49.22 -32.59 22.68
C THR A 7 48.98 -31.89 21.36
N LYS A 8 49.66 -32.33 20.28
CA LYS A 8 49.38 -31.79 18.91
C LYS A 8 48.01 -32.17 18.39
N ALA A 9 47.57 -33.41 18.60
CA ALA A 9 46.22 -33.85 18.22
C ALA A 9 45.12 -33.11 18.98
N MET A 10 45.26 -32.89 20.28
CA MET A 10 44.31 -32.09 21.08
C MET A 10 44.27 -30.64 20.64
N PHE A 11 45.41 -30.04 20.26
CA PHE A 11 45.42 -28.65 19.76
C PHE A 11 44.77 -28.51 18.38
N GLN A 12 44.90 -29.48 17.51
CA GLN A 12 44.20 -29.51 16.20
C GLN A 12 42.69 -29.72 16.38
N ILE A 13 42.27 -30.60 17.29
CA ILE A 13 40.85 -30.82 17.61
C ILE A 13 40.22 -29.54 18.23
N LEU A 14 40.96 -28.84 19.10
CA LEU A 14 40.50 -27.59 19.70
C LEU A 14 40.38 -26.48 18.65
N GLN A 15 41.27 -26.40 17.69
CA GLN A 15 41.16 -25.44 16.56
C GLN A 15 39.98 -25.77 15.64
N ILE A 16 39.71 -27.04 15.35
CA ILE A 16 38.53 -27.46 14.57
C ILE A 16 37.23 -27.13 15.31
N LEU A 17 37.18 -27.31 16.64
CA LEU A 17 36.01 -26.96 17.45
C LEU A 17 35.79 -25.46 17.54
N ILE A 18 36.84 -24.63 17.46
CA ILE A 18 36.71 -23.16 17.42
C ILE A 18 36.17 -22.69 16.06
N PHE A 19 36.54 -23.33 14.95
CA PHE A 19 36.01 -23.03 13.62
C PHE A 19 34.58 -23.53 13.39
N LEU A 20 34.13 -24.56 14.11
CA LEU A 20 32.75 -25.06 14.03
C LEU A 20 31.75 -24.22 14.84
N ASN A 21 32.21 -23.32 15.70
CA ASN A 21 31.33 -22.40 16.45
C ASN A 21 31.18 -21.01 15.82
N VAL A 22 31.74 -20.78 14.64
CA VAL A 22 31.29 -19.68 13.80
C VAL A 22 30.04 -20.19 13.05
N SER A 23 28.92 -20.30 13.77
CA SER A 23 27.62 -20.25 13.13
C SER A 23 27.64 -18.99 12.28
N PRO A 24 27.38 -19.05 10.96
CA PRO A 24 26.97 -17.85 10.28
C PRO A 24 25.79 -17.35 11.13
N HIS A 25 25.90 -16.17 11.71
CA HIS A 25 24.72 -15.44 12.11
C HIS A 25 23.90 -15.38 10.83
N LEU A 26 22.95 -16.30 10.66
CA LEU A 26 21.78 -16.06 9.91
C LEU A 26 21.28 -14.75 10.52
N VAL A 27 21.51 -13.66 9.81
CA VAL A 27 20.81 -12.42 10.07
C VAL A 27 19.36 -12.86 9.86
N ASP A 28 18.72 -13.21 10.95
CA ASP A 28 17.29 -13.44 10.99
C ASP A 28 16.73 -12.10 10.50
N CYS A 29 16.30 -12.05 9.26
CA CYS A 29 15.71 -10.86 8.65
C CYS A 29 14.41 -10.61 9.38
N ALA A 30 14.54 -10.03 10.57
CA ALA A 30 13.47 -9.87 11.51
C ALA A 30 12.56 -8.74 11.03
N PHE A 31 11.28 -9.06 10.85
CA PHE A 31 10.24 -8.05 10.71
C PHE A 31 10.43 -6.93 11.74
N SER A 32 10.50 -5.71 11.26
CA SER A 32 10.66 -4.51 12.08
C SER A 32 9.50 -3.55 11.90
N GLN A 33 9.39 -2.56 12.78
CA GLN A 33 8.28 -1.61 12.78
C GLN A 33 8.81 -0.17 12.78
N LEU A 34 8.36 0.64 11.84
CA LEU A 34 8.51 2.07 11.88
C LEU A 34 7.31 2.65 12.63
N GLN A 35 7.52 2.99 13.90
CA GLN A 35 6.46 3.49 14.77
C GLN A 35 6.01 4.87 14.36
N LEU A 36 4.72 5.07 14.14
CA LEU A 36 4.11 6.38 14.00
C LEU A 36 4.11 7.13 15.34
N PRO A 37 4.02 8.47 15.33
CA PRO A 37 3.85 9.24 16.56
C PRO A 37 2.62 8.79 17.35
N LEU A 38 2.66 9.02 18.65
CA LEU A 38 1.51 8.78 19.51
C LEU A 38 0.25 9.41 18.91
N ARG A 39 -0.84 8.65 18.86
CA ARG A 39 -2.13 9.08 18.29
C ARG A 39 -2.13 9.25 16.75
N ALA A 40 -1.19 8.65 16.01
CA ALA A 40 -1.31 8.49 14.57
C ALA A 40 -1.58 7.01 14.24
N PHE A 41 -2.63 6.74 13.45
CA PHE A 41 -3.10 5.39 13.14
C PHE A 41 -3.44 5.24 11.67
N GLY A 42 -3.37 4.02 11.20
CA GLY A 42 -3.86 3.62 9.89
C GLY A 42 -2.98 4.08 8.73
N PRO A 43 -1.67 3.76 8.73
CA PRO A 43 -0.81 3.96 7.57
C PRO A 43 -1.25 2.99 6.47
N ASP A 44 -2.05 3.47 5.52
CA ASP A 44 -2.64 2.63 4.48
C ASP A 44 -1.62 2.23 3.42
N SER A 45 -0.94 3.22 2.85
CA SER A 45 0.03 3.04 1.78
C SER A 45 1.31 3.82 2.04
N SER A 46 2.37 3.45 1.32
CA SER A 46 3.69 4.05 1.42
C SER A 46 4.12 4.67 0.10
N ALA A 47 4.84 5.81 0.16
CA ALA A 47 5.48 6.42 -0.99
C ALA A 47 6.88 6.90 -0.64
N PHE A 48 7.76 6.96 -1.64
CA PHE A 48 9.14 7.42 -1.48
C PHE A 48 9.41 8.59 -2.42
N ASP A 49 10.06 9.62 -1.95
CA ASP A 49 10.36 10.79 -2.74
C ASP A 49 11.48 10.54 -3.78
N THR A 50 11.73 11.52 -4.62
CA THR A 50 12.70 11.41 -5.72
C THR A 50 14.15 11.26 -5.27
N LYS A 51 14.43 11.51 -3.99
CA LYS A 51 15.76 11.38 -3.35
C LYS A 51 15.86 10.11 -2.51
N GLY A 52 14.81 9.28 -2.47
CA GLY A 52 14.73 8.07 -1.68
C GLY A 52 14.33 8.31 -0.21
N GLY A 53 13.89 9.51 0.14
CA GLY A 53 13.34 9.82 1.46
C GLY A 53 11.97 9.20 1.68
N GLY A 54 11.64 8.92 2.92
CA GLY A 54 10.39 8.28 3.34
C GLY A 54 10.61 6.97 4.12
N PRO A 55 9.56 6.14 4.27
CA PRO A 55 8.25 6.23 3.63
C PRO A 55 7.44 7.47 4.05
N TYR A 56 6.64 7.96 3.10
CA TYR A 56 5.53 8.85 3.36
C TYR A 56 4.25 8.02 3.45
N THR A 57 3.36 8.34 4.38
CA THR A 57 2.10 7.60 4.55
C THR A 57 0.97 8.51 4.98
N GLY A 58 -0.24 8.23 4.48
CA GLY A 58 -1.47 8.85 4.95
C GLY A 58 -1.96 8.19 6.23
N VAL A 59 -2.47 8.97 7.18
CA VAL A 59 -3.02 8.46 8.43
C VAL A 59 -4.47 8.90 8.65
N GLY A 60 -5.15 8.25 9.59
CA GLY A 60 -6.59 8.35 9.83
C GLY A 60 -7.13 9.73 10.12
N ASP A 61 -6.28 10.65 10.54
CA ASP A 61 -6.64 12.00 10.98
C ASP A 61 -6.37 13.10 9.94
N GLY A 62 -6.14 12.72 8.68
CA GLY A 62 -5.95 13.63 7.56
C GLY A 62 -4.53 14.14 7.36
N ARG A 63 -3.55 13.63 8.12
CA ARG A 63 -2.14 13.95 7.93
C ARG A 63 -1.49 13.00 6.92
N VAL A 64 -0.48 13.52 6.24
CA VAL A 64 0.56 12.74 5.57
C VAL A 64 1.81 12.85 6.43
N MET A 65 2.30 11.72 6.90
CA MET A 65 3.49 11.61 7.73
C MET A 65 4.69 11.22 6.86
N LYS A 66 5.88 11.74 7.19
CA LYS A 66 7.16 11.41 6.54
C LYS A 66 8.12 10.82 7.56
N TYR A 67 8.72 9.69 7.26
CA TYR A 67 9.79 9.13 8.06
C TYR A 67 11.12 9.80 7.75
N GLU A 68 11.73 10.40 8.79
CA GLU A 68 12.99 11.16 8.69
C GLU A 68 14.21 10.36 9.26
N GLY A 69 14.06 9.05 9.39
CA GLY A 69 15.10 8.18 9.90
C GLY A 69 14.97 7.84 11.40
N PRO A 70 15.82 6.93 11.91
CA PRO A 70 15.64 6.33 13.24
C PRO A 70 15.82 7.33 14.41
N ASN A 71 16.55 8.41 14.21
CA ASN A 71 16.79 9.41 15.26
C ASN A 71 15.64 10.41 15.39
N VAL A 72 14.80 10.57 14.38
CA VAL A 72 13.71 11.56 14.33
C VAL A 72 12.33 10.87 14.31
N GLY A 73 12.22 9.74 13.60
CA GLY A 73 10.96 9.06 13.38
C GLY A 73 10.10 9.77 12.33
N PHE A 74 8.78 9.71 12.51
CA PHE A 74 7.84 10.37 11.59
C PHE A 74 7.55 11.81 12.02
N THR A 75 7.52 12.70 11.03
CA THR A 75 7.08 14.09 11.16
C THR A 75 5.88 14.37 10.26
N GLU A 76 5.06 15.37 10.59
CA GLU A 76 3.98 15.83 9.70
C GLU A 76 4.58 16.49 8.46
N PHE A 77 4.20 15.99 7.28
CA PHE A 77 4.60 16.55 6.00
C PHE A 77 3.49 17.41 5.39
N ALA A 78 2.25 16.92 5.45
CA ALA A 78 1.11 17.59 4.85
C ALA A 78 -0.20 17.26 5.57
N ILE A 79 -1.24 18.05 5.27
CA ILE A 79 -2.62 17.80 5.67
C ILE A 79 -3.53 17.88 4.45
N THR A 80 -4.62 17.10 4.43
CA THR A 80 -5.52 17.04 3.27
C THR A 80 -6.73 17.96 3.39
N SER A 81 -7.09 18.35 4.61
CA SER A 81 -8.26 19.18 4.86
C SER A 81 -7.92 20.59 5.35
N PRO A 82 -8.46 21.64 4.72
CA PRO A 82 -8.33 23.00 5.23
C PRO A 82 -9.12 23.24 6.54
N ASN A 83 -10.09 22.37 6.85
CA ASN A 83 -10.93 22.46 8.04
C ASN A 83 -10.38 21.67 9.23
N ARG A 84 -9.21 21.03 9.03
CA ARG A 84 -8.56 20.26 10.08
C ARG A 84 -8.04 21.17 11.18
N THR A 85 -8.39 20.85 12.42
CA THR A 85 -7.74 21.41 13.61
C THR A 85 -7.05 20.29 14.40
N LYS A 86 -6.00 20.64 15.13
CA LYS A 86 -5.25 19.69 15.96
C LYS A 86 -6.16 19.06 17.02
N GLU A 87 -6.95 19.89 17.69
CA GLU A 87 -7.82 19.51 18.81
C GLU A 87 -8.90 18.52 18.37
N ARG A 88 -9.42 18.69 17.15
CA ARG A 88 -10.51 17.85 16.62
C ARG A 88 -10.01 16.59 15.96
N CYS A 89 -8.90 16.67 15.24
CA CYS A 89 -8.51 15.64 14.31
C CYS A 89 -7.33 14.78 14.78
N GLU A 90 -6.37 15.36 15.51
CA GLU A 90 -5.16 14.63 15.85
C GLU A 90 -5.47 13.40 16.73
N GLY A 91 -5.14 12.23 16.19
CA GLY A 91 -5.35 10.95 16.85
C GLY A 91 -6.74 10.35 16.64
N THR A 92 -7.59 10.98 15.82
CA THR A 92 -8.85 10.33 15.44
C THR A 92 -8.62 9.31 14.32
N ASN A 93 -9.34 8.21 14.39
CA ASN A 93 -9.47 7.26 13.29
C ASN A 93 -10.95 6.91 13.11
N ASP A 94 -11.83 7.74 13.66
CA ASP A 94 -13.27 7.50 13.61
C ASP A 94 -13.87 8.06 12.31
N PRO A 95 -14.81 7.32 11.71
CA PRO A 95 -15.46 7.72 10.45
C PRO A 95 -16.28 9.00 10.51
N ILE A 96 -16.65 9.49 11.71
CA ILE A 96 -17.47 10.69 11.90
C ILE A 96 -16.60 11.94 11.73
N SER A 97 -15.36 11.90 12.20
CA SER A 97 -14.42 13.02 12.11
C SER A 97 -13.73 13.11 10.75
N GLN A 98 -13.54 11.99 10.05
CA GLN A 98 -12.83 11.94 8.76
C GLN A 98 -13.38 12.89 7.68
N PRO A 99 -14.69 13.15 7.53
CA PRO A 99 -15.20 14.15 6.57
C PRO A 99 -14.69 15.56 6.80
N ILE A 100 -14.22 15.85 8.01
CA ILE A 100 -13.66 17.17 8.38
C ILE A 100 -12.14 17.12 8.36
N CYS A 101 -11.58 16.05 8.86
CA CYS A 101 -10.14 15.90 9.04
C CYS A 101 -9.40 15.51 7.74
N GLY A 102 -10.12 14.84 6.83
CA GLY A 102 -9.53 14.14 5.68
C GLY A 102 -9.14 12.70 6.02
N ARG A 103 -8.95 11.89 4.98
CA ARG A 103 -8.42 10.53 5.06
C ARG A 103 -7.62 10.20 3.80
N PRO A 104 -6.31 10.52 3.77
CA PRO A 104 -5.45 10.15 2.65
C PRO A 104 -5.22 8.62 2.64
N TYR A 105 -5.33 8.03 1.45
CA TYR A 105 -5.11 6.62 1.18
C TYR A 105 -3.92 6.40 0.24
N GLY A 106 -4.13 6.45 -1.07
CA GLY A 106 -3.08 6.26 -2.06
C GLY A 106 -2.13 7.45 -2.16
N LEU A 107 -0.82 7.18 -2.26
CA LEU A 107 0.22 8.19 -2.39
C LEU A 107 1.17 7.85 -3.54
N GLY A 108 1.65 8.87 -4.26
CA GLY A 108 2.67 8.70 -5.29
C GLY A 108 3.37 10.01 -5.64
N PHE A 109 4.69 9.97 -5.72
CA PHE A 109 5.48 11.13 -6.17
C PHE A 109 5.58 11.17 -7.69
N TYR A 110 5.31 12.31 -8.29
CA TYR A 110 5.66 12.56 -9.67
C TYR A 110 7.10 13.06 -9.75
N ARG A 111 7.98 12.18 -10.25
CA ARG A 111 9.44 12.39 -10.16
C ARG A 111 9.93 13.63 -10.88
N LYS A 112 9.24 14.09 -11.92
CA LYS A 112 9.64 15.26 -12.71
C LYS A 112 9.56 16.57 -11.91
N THR A 113 8.57 16.70 -11.00
CA THR A 113 8.35 17.91 -10.22
C THR A 113 8.64 17.74 -8.73
N GLY A 114 8.68 16.49 -8.26
CA GLY A 114 8.74 16.17 -6.83
C GLY A 114 7.41 16.39 -6.08
N ASP A 115 6.33 16.68 -6.81
CA ASP A 115 5.01 16.83 -6.22
C ASP A 115 4.49 15.46 -5.75
N LEU A 116 3.89 15.41 -4.57
CA LEU A 116 3.17 14.26 -4.06
C LEU A 116 1.71 14.36 -4.48
N TYR A 117 1.24 13.39 -5.26
CA TYR A 117 -0.17 13.20 -5.55
C TYR A 117 -0.76 12.20 -4.58
N LEU A 118 -1.97 12.43 -4.16
CA LEU A 118 -2.65 11.53 -3.23
C LEU A 118 -4.16 11.49 -3.48
N THR A 119 -4.76 10.36 -3.15
CA THR A 119 -6.19 10.19 -3.06
C THR A 119 -6.64 10.40 -1.63
N ASP A 120 -7.70 11.17 -1.43
CA ASP A 120 -8.36 11.33 -0.14
C ASP A 120 -9.82 10.88 -0.28
N ALA A 121 -10.29 10.07 0.65
CA ALA A 121 -11.64 9.50 0.61
C ALA A 121 -12.76 10.55 0.62
N TYR A 122 -12.48 11.75 1.07
CA TYR A 122 -13.47 12.83 1.21
C TYR A 122 -13.16 14.04 0.33
N TYR A 123 -11.89 14.27 0.01
CA TYR A 123 -11.44 15.47 -0.69
C TYR A 123 -11.03 15.21 -2.15
N GLY A 124 -11.02 13.94 -2.58
CA GLY A 124 -10.76 13.58 -3.97
C GLY A 124 -9.27 13.39 -4.29
N LEU A 125 -8.87 13.67 -5.53
CA LEU A 125 -7.48 13.65 -5.97
C LEU A 125 -6.82 14.99 -5.63
N LEU A 126 -5.74 14.95 -4.87
CA LEU A 126 -5.04 16.12 -4.34
C LEU A 126 -3.57 16.12 -4.75
N VAL A 127 -2.93 17.28 -4.65
CA VAL A 127 -1.48 17.44 -4.82
C VAL A 127 -0.87 18.23 -3.67
N VAL A 128 0.29 17.77 -3.20
CA VAL A 128 1.13 18.46 -2.20
C VAL A 128 2.46 18.85 -2.85
N LYS A 129 2.88 20.09 -2.67
CA LYS A 129 4.15 20.57 -3.18
C LYS A 129 5.34 19.97 -2.40
N PRO A 130 6.58 19.98 -2.96
CA PRO A 130 7.74 19.33 -2.33
C PRO A 130 8.09 19.83 -0.92
N ARG A 131 7.59 20.99 -0.54
CA ARG A 131 7.79 21.56 0.82
C ARG A 131 6.72 21.14 1.82
N GLY A 132 5.74 20.30 1.41
CA GLY A 132 4.65 19.90 2.27
C GLY A 132 3.56 20.98 2.44
N GLY A 133 2.79 20.88 3.51
CA GLY A 133 1.73 21.80 3.89
C GLY A 133 0.34 21.34 3.46
N LEU A 134 -0.58 22.29 3.24
CA LEU A 134 -1.95 21.96 2.85
C LEU A 134 -2.00 21.45 1.41
N ALA A 135 -2.63 20.28 1.23
CA ALA A 135 -2.88 19.69 -0.09
C ALA A 135 -3.85 20.55 -0.91
N THR A 136 -3.60 20.65 -2.22
CA THR A 136 -4.48 21.37 -3.15
C THR A 136 -5.37 20.39 -3.89
N PRO A 137 -6.70 20.55 -3.89
CA PRO A 137 -7.62 19.72 -4.66
C PRO A 137 -7.39 19.89 -6.19
N LEU A 138 -7.38 18.77 -6.91
CA LEU A 138 -7.31 18.72 -8.37
C LEU A 138 -8.63 18.28 -8.98
N VAL A 139 -9.19 17.17 -8.49
CA VAL A 139 -10.44 16.59 -8.95
C VAL A 139 -11.23 16.08 -7.73
N THR A 140 -12.42 16.63 -7.53
CA THR A 140 -13.29 16.28 -6.38
C THR A 140 -14.59 15.58 -6.80
N SER A 141 -14.87 15.59 -8.13
CA SER A 141 -16.09 15.03 -8.70
C SER A 141 -15.86 14.60 -10.16
N PHE A 142 -16.76 13.78 -10.66
CA PHE A 142 -16.84 13.41 -12.07
C PHE A 142 -18.28 13.51 -12.54
N GLU A 143 -18.53 14.21 -13.67
CA GLU A 143 -19.88 14.47 -14.24
C GLU A 143 -20.87 15.06 -13.22
N GLY A 144 -20.38 15.97 -12.37
CA GLY A 144 -21.19 16.64 -11.34
C GLY A 144 -21.43 15.82 -10.07
N ALA A 145 -21.09 14.53 -10.03
CA ALA A 145 -21.21 13.70 -8.82
C ALA A 145 -19.88 13.67 -8.06
N PRO A 146 -19.85 14.03 -6.75
CA PRO A 146 -18.65 13.88 -5.93
C PRO A 146 -18.17 12.42 -5.90
N PHE A 147 -16.85 12.21 -5.82
CA PHE A 147 -16.33 10.89 -5.52
C PHE A 147 -16.80 10.42 -4.15
N ALA A 148 -17.12 9.14 -4.03
CA ALA A 148 -17.58 8.59 -2.77
C ALA A 148 -16.43 8.07 -1.90
N TYR A 149 -15.40 7.46 -2.54
CA TYR A 149 -14.29 6.86 -1.82
C TYR A 149 -13.09 6.65 -2.76
N LEU A 150 -12.26 7.67 -2.94
CA LEU A 150 -10.99 7.48 -3.65
C LEU A 150 -10.02 6.72 -2.75
N ASP A 151 -9.42 5.67 -3.30
CA ASP A 151 -8.54 4.76 -2.57
C ASP A 151 -7.09 4.85 -3.10
N SER A 152 -6.72 4.07 -4.07
CA SER A 152 -5.34 3.94 -4.53
C SER A 152 -5.06 4.74 -5.80
N LEU A 153 -3.77 5.02 -6.04
CA LEU A 153 -3.29 5.59 -7.31
C LEU A 153 -1.94 4.98 -7.74
N ASP A 154 -1.65 5.09 -9.04
CA ASP A 154 -0.32 4.90 -9.63
C ASP A 154 -0.06 5.96 -10.73
N ILE A 155 1.20 6.26 -10.99
CA ILE A 155 1.61 7.37 -11.87
C ILE A 155 2.48 6.86 -13.03
N ASP A 156 2.04 7.09 -14.27
CA ASP A 156 2.93 7.02 -15.43
C ASP A 156 3.91 8.20 -15.39
N GLN A 157 5.10 7.94 -14.92
CA GLN A 157 6.15 8.92 -14.70
C GLN A 157 6.64 9.60 -15.99
N GLU A 158 6.48 8.97 -17.14
CA GLU A 158 6.92 9.55 -18.43
C GLU A 158 5.85 10.46 -19.04
N ARG A 159 4.57 10.02 -18.96
CA ARG A 159 3.47 10.76 -19.57
C ARG A 159 2.84 11.77 -18.64
N GLY A 160 3.07 11.66 -17.32
CA GLY A 160 2.39 12.48 -16.33
C GLY A 160 0.89 12.15 -16.24
N ILE A 161 0.56 10.86 -16.31
CA ILE A 161 -0.81 10.38 -16.13
C ILE A 161 -0.95 9.70 -14.78
N ILE A 162 -1.94 10.12 -14.00
CA ILE A 162 -2.29 9.48 -12.74
C ILE A 162 -3.50 8.58 -12.99
N TYR A 163 -3.35 7.30 -12.66
CA TYR A 163 -4.46 6.34 -12.64
C TYR A 163 -4.91 6.19 -11.20
N PHE A 164 -6.22 6.22 -10.96
CA PHE A 164 -6.77 6.14 -9.60
C PHE A 164 -8.13 5.46 -9.60
N VAL A 165 -8.51 4.91 -8.46
CA VAL A 165 -9.77 4.18 -8.28
C VAL A 165 -10.70 4.89 -7.30
N ASP A 166 -12.00 4.80 -7.60
CA ASP A 166 -13.10 5.12 -6.69
C ASP A 166 -13.78 3.80 -6.32
N SER A 167 -13.70 3.43 -5.04
CA SER A 167 -14.07 2.10 -4.56
C SER A 167 -15.56 1.81 -4.64
N GLY A 168 -16.39 2.84 -4.77
CA GLY A 168 -17.83 2.72 -5.00
C GLY A 168 -18.51 4.08 -4.99
N ALA A 169 -19.71 4.15 -5.57
CA ALA A 169 -20.51 5.38 -5.62
C ALA A 169 -21.56 5.49 -4.50
N ILE A 170 -21.83 4.40 -3.79
CA ILE A 170 -22.94 4.28 -2.83
C ILE A 170 -22.44 4.48 -1.40
N PHE A 171 -21.36 3.81 -1.04
CA PHE A 171 -20.87 3.78 0.34
C PHE A 171 -19.58 4.57 0.49
N ARG A 172 -19.47 5.31 1.59
CA ARG A 172 -18.23 5.97 1.99
C ARG A 172 -17.40 5.07 2.89
N THR A 173 -16.12 5.38 3.06
CA THR A 173 -15.16 4.65 3.90
C THR A 173 -15.67 4.32 5.31
N SER A 174 -16.59 5.13 5.87
CA SER A 174 -17.24 4.88 7.16
C SER A 174 -18.09 3.61 7.21
N ASN A 175 -18.47 3.06 6.06
CA ASN A 175 -19.38 1.93 5.93
C ASN A 175 -18.72 0.68 5.33
N ARG A 176 -17.45 0.43 5.62
CA ARG A 176 -16.66 -0.67 5.02
C ARG A 176 -17.32 -2.04 5.13
N LEU A 177 -17.91 -2.35 6.29
CA LEU A 177 -18.63 -3.61 6.46
C LEU A 177 -19.81 -3.71 5.48
N LEU A 178 -20.56 -2.62 5.32
CA LEU A 178 -21.66 -2.55 4.35
C LEU A 178 -21.12 -2.66 2.91
N ILE A 179 -19.99 -2.02 2.60
CA ILE A 179 -19.32 -2.17 1.29
C ILE A 179 -19.01 -3.64 1.05
N ALA A 180 -18.36 -4.30 1.99
CA ALA A 180 -17.96 -5.71 1.86
C ALA A 180 -19.15 -6.67 1.71
N LEU A 181 -20.27 -6.38 2.37
CA LEU A 181 -21.48 -7.22 2.37
C LEU A 181 -22.47 -6.88 1.25
N SER A 182 -22.40 -5.69 0.67
CA SER A 182 -23.38 -5.20 -0.30
C SER A 182 -23.29 -5.84 -1.67
N GLY A 183 -22.13 -6.42 -2.02
CA GLY A 183 -21.85 -6.83 -3.39
C GLY A 183 -21.77 -5.63 -4.36
N ASP A 184 -21.40 -4.44 -3.86
CA ASP A 184 -21.32 -3.21 -4.66
C ASP A 184 -20.42 -3.37 -5.88
N THR A 185 -20.95 -3.00 -7.03
CA THR A 185 -20.26 -3.01 -8.33
C THR A 185 -20.24 -1.63 -8.98
N THR A 186 -20.37 -0.57 -8.19
CA THR A 186 -20.36 0.81 -8.70
C THR A 186 -18.97 1.43 -8.75
N GLY A 187 -17.93 0.66 -8.43
CA GLY A 187 -16.55 1.11 -8.45
C GLY A 187 -16.07 1.49 -9.84
N ARG A 188 -15.11 2.41 -9.91
CA ARG A 188 -14.64 3.04 -11.15
C ARG A 188 -13.12 3.19 -11.17
N LEU A 189 -12.53 3.09 -12.37
CA LEU A 189 -11.13 3.40 -12.66
C LEU A 189 -11.05 4.66 -13.51
N PHE A 190 -10.20 5.60 -13.11
CA PHE A 190 -10.00 6.87 -13.80
C PHE A 190 -8.54 7.09 -14.20
N LYS A 191 -8.33 8.00 -15.15
CA LYS A 191 -7.04 8.67 -15.36
C LYS A 191 -7.19 10.17 -15.22
N TYR A 192 -6.16 10.82 -14.68
CA TYR A 192 -5.99 12.27 -14.67
C TYR A 192 -4.70 12.62 -15.40
N ASP A 193 -4.79 13.53 -16.35
CA ASP A 193 -3.64 14.04 -17.09
C ASP A 193 -3.14 15.34 -16.42
N ILE A 194 -1.91 15.31 -15.92
CA ILE A 194 -1.30 16.44 -15.19
C ILE A 194 -1.16 17.68 -16.10
N ALA A 195 -0.88 17.50 -17.39
CA ALA A 195 -0.65 18.59 -18.31
C ALA A 195 -1.93 19.28 -18.73
N THR A 196 -2.98 18.50 -19.05
CA THR A 196 -4.26 19.03 -19.53
C THR A 196 -5.26 19.25 -18.41
N LYS A 197 -5.01 18.71 -17.22
CA LYS A 197 -5.90 18.72 -16.04
C LYS A 197 -7.25 18.03 -16.30
N GLN A 198 -7.30 17.13 -17.26
CA GLN A 198 -8.51 16.40 -17.59
C GLN A 198 -8.59 15.08 -16.85
N VAL A 199 -9.78 14.76 -16.36
CA VAL A 199 -10.13 13.43 -15.82
C VAL A 199 -10.95 12.66 -16.86
N THR A 200 -10.68 11.36 -16.96
CA THR A 200 -11.40 10.47 -17.89
C THR A 200 -11.75 9.17 -17.16
N LEU A 201 -12.99 8.72 -17.28
CA LEU A 201 -13.39 7.38 -16.86
C LEU A 201 -12.82 6.35 -17.84
N LEU A 202 -12.12 5.33 -17.31
CA LEU A 202 -11.56 4.24 -18.10
C LEU A 202 -12.40 2.97 -18.01
N LEU A 203 -12.89 2.64 -16.82
CA LEU A 203 -13.65 1.44 -16.55
C LEU A 203 -14.63 1.69 -15.40
N ASP A 204 -15.85 1.23 -15.56
CA ASP A 204 -16.90 1.21 -14.55
C ASP A 204 -17.26 -0.22 -14.11
N LYS A 205 -18.23 -0.35 -13.22
CA LYS A 205 -18.76 -1.62 -12.73
C LYS A 205 -17.69 -2.52 -12.09
N LEU A 206 -16.75 -1.92 -11.39
CA LEU A 206 -15.76 -2.64 -10.60
C LEU A 206 -16.34 -2.99 -9.22
N SER A 207 -16.01 -4.17 -8.72
CA SER A 207 -16.54 -4.71 -7.46
C SER A 207 -15.60 -4.37 -6.29
N GLY A 208 -15.72 -3.14 -5.77
CA GLY A 208 -14.90 -2.63 -4.69
C GLY A 208 -13.42 -2.53 -5.08
N PRO A 209 -13.05 -1.71 -6.09
CA PRO A 209 -11.64 -1.52 -6.44
C PRO A 209 -10.90 -0.82 -5.30
N ALA A 210 -9.79 -1.42 -4.85
CA ALA A 210 -8.97 -0.94 -3.75
C ALA A 210 -7.56 -0.52 -4.18
N GLY A 211 -7.00 -1.18 -5.20
CA GLY A 211 -5.65 -0.92 -5.68
C GLY A 211 -5.56 -0.74 -7.19
N VAL A 212 -4.58 0.02 -7.66
CA VAL A 212 -4.24 0.15 -9.08
C VAL A 212 -2.73 0.14 -9.28
N ALA A 213 -2.24 -0.59 -10.29
CA ALA A 213 -0.84 -0.62 -10.68
C ALA A 213 -0.67 -0.63 -12.20
N LEU A 214 0.25 0.19 -12.71
CA LEU A 214 0.62 0.25 -14.12
C LEU A 214 1.67 -0.82 -14.44
N SER A 215 1.48 -1.60 -15.50
CA SER A 215 2.47 -2.57 -15.97
C SER A 215 3.80 -1.90 -16.35
N LYS A 216 4.91 -2.65 -16.28
CA LYS A 216 6.26 -2.15 -16.58
C LYS A 216 6.37 -1.58 -17.99
N ASP A 217 5.76 -2.23 -18.96
CA ASP A 217 5.72 -1.81 -20.38
C ASP A 217 4.60 -0.80 -20.68
N LYS A 218 3.78 -0.45 -19.67
CA LYS A 218 2.66 0.48 -19.77
C LYS A 218 1.60 0.06 -20.80
N SER A 219 1.44 -1.25 -20.99
CA SER A 219 0.43 -1.81 -21.89
C SER A 219 -0.91 -2.06 -21.20
N TYR A 220 -0.93 -2.20 -19.87
CA TYR A 220 -2.15 -2.42 -19.09
C TYR A 220 -2.04 -1.85 -17.66
N LEU A 221 -3.20 -1.73 -17.04
CA LEU A 221 -3.37 -1.52 -15.60
C LEU A 221 -3.90 -2.79 -14.96
N LEU A 222 -3.46 -3.08 -13.75
CA LEU A 222 -4.10 -4.04 -12.86
C LEU A 222 -4.90 -3.28 -11.81
N VAL A 223 -6.10 -3.76 -11.52
CA VAL A 223 -6.99 -3.23 -10.50
C VAL A 223 -7.40 -4.38 -9.59
N SER A 224 -7.13 -4.27 -8.30
CA SER A 224 -7.64 -5.20 -7.31
C SER A 224 -9.11 -4.90 -7.02
N GLU A 225 -9.97 -5.92 -7.08
CA GLU A 225 -11.38 -5.85 -6.74
C GLU A 225 -11.61 -6.60 -5.43
N ALA A 226 -11.61 -5.88 -4.30
CA ALA A 226 -11.67 -6.48 -2.96
C ALA A 226 -12.95 -7.30 -2.74
N ILE A 227 -14.11 -6.79 -3.15
CA ILE A 227 -15.39 -7.50 -3.06
C ILE A 227 -15.45 -8.62 -4.09
N GLY A 228 -14.93 -8.36 -5.30
CA GLY A 228 -14.90 -9.31 -6.41
C GLY A 228 -13.91 -10.45 -6.24
N LYS A 229 -13.01 -10.37 -5.26
CA LYS A 229 -11.94 -11.35 -4.97
C LYS A 229 -11.11 -11.71 -6.20
N ARG A 230 -10.70 -10.70 -6.93
CA ARG A 230 -9.95 -10.88 -8.17
C ARG A 230 -9.08 -9.67 -8.48
N ILE A 231 -8.14 -9.85 -9.40
CA ILE A 231 -7.41 -8.78 -10.07
C ILE A 231 -7.98 -8.66 -11.47
N ARG A 232 -8.41 -7.45 -11.83
CA ARG A 232 -8.84 -7.11 -13.19
C ARG A 232 -7.72 -6.44 -13.93
N ARG A 233 -7.55 -6.76 -15.22
CA ARG A 233 -6.65 -6.07 -16.12
C ARG A 233 -7.43 -5.20 -17.09
N PHE A 234 -7.00 -3.94 -17.21
CA PHE A 234 -7.51 -3.00 -18.21
C PHE A 234 -6.40 -2.67 -19.21
N TRP A 235 -6.65 -2.93 -20.49
CA TRP A 235 -5.67 -2.76 -21.53
C TRP A 235 -5.60 -1.30 -21.99
N LEU A 236 -4.38 -0.72 -21.97
CA LEU A 236 -4.10 0.65 -22.42
C LEU A 236 -3.63 0.70 -23.88
N LYS A 237 -3.09 -0.41 -24.41
CA LYS A 237 -2.46 -0.48 -25.73
C LYS A 237 -2.78 -1.80 -26.45
N GLY A 238 -2.43 -1.84 -27.76
CA GLY A 238 -2.56 -3.03 -28.57
C GLY A 238 -3.99 -3.29 -29.05
N ALA A 239 -4.23 -4.48 -29.60
CA ALA A 239 -5.53 -4.85 -30.17
C ALA A 239 -6.67 -4.93 -29.13
N LYS A 240 -6.33 -5.07 -27.85
CA LYS A 240 -7.29 -5.09 -26.74
C LYS A 240 -7.46 -3.72 -26.04
N ALA A 241 -6.87 -2.64 -26.56
CA ALA A 241 -6.96 -1.33 -25.93
C ALA A 241 -8.41 -0.96 -25.58
N ASN A 242 -8.61 -0.37 -24.40
CA ASN A 242 -9.91 -0.01 -23.82
C ASN A 242 -10.84 -1.22 -23.50
N SER A 243 -10.31 -2.44 -23.44
CA SER A 243 -11.04 -3.60 -22.93
C SER A 243 -10.48 -4.08 -21.59
N SER A 244 -11.23 -4.91 -20.87
CA SER A 244 -10.79 -5.51 -19.61
C SER A 244 -11.05 -7.01 -19.58
N ASP A 245 -10.20 -7.72 -18.84
CA ASP A 245 -10.35 -9.14 -18.55
C ASP A 245 -9.99 -9.44 -17.07
N VAL A 246 -10.32 -10.64 -16.60
CA VAL A 246 -9.85 -11.11 -15.28
C VAL A 246 -8.42 -11.57 -15.44
N PHE A 247 -7.50 -10.94 -14.68
CA PHE A 247 -6.09 -11.28 -14.67
C PHE A 247 -5.81 -12.47 -13.75
N ALA A 248 -6.39 -12.45 -12.54
CA ALA A 248 -6.29 -13.53 -11.56
C ALA A 248 -7.49 -13.53 -10.62
N ASN A 249 -7.90 -14.72 -10.15
CA ASN A 249 -8.80 -14.86 -9.01
C ASN A 249 -7.97 -15.01 -7.73
N ILE A 250 -8.45 -14.42 -6.62
CA ILE A 250 -7.74 -14.36 -5.34
C ILE A 250 -8.56 -15.10 -4.28
N ASP A 251 -7.90 -15.96 -3.51
CA ASP A 251 -8.52 -16.61 -2.33
C ASP A 251 -8.45 -15.66 -1.12
N GLY A 252 -9.29 -14.64 -1.14
CA GLY A 252 -9.36 -13.56 -0.15
C GLY A 252 -9.80 -12.24 -0.77
N ASN A 253 -9.70 -11.19 0.00
CA ASN A 253 -10.02 -9.82 -0.42
C ASN A 253 -8.70 -9.10 -0.75
N PRO A 254 -8.34 -8.90 -2.03
CA PRO A 254 -7.17 -8.14 -2.40
C PRO A 254 -7.40 -6.66 -2.10
N ASP A 255 -6.37 -6.00 -1.57
CA ASP A 255 -6.33 -4.57 -1.30
C ASP A 255 -5.32 -3.89 -2.24
N ASN A 256 -4.43 -3.03 -1.78
CA ASN A 256 -3.47 -2.36 -2.64
C ASN A 256 -2.60 -3.34 -3.44
N ILE A 257 -2.33 -2.96 -4.69
CA ILE A 257 -1.43 -3.67 -5.60
C ILE A 257 -0.31 -2.74 -6.03
N LYS A 258 0.94 -3.18 -5.91
CA LYS A 258 2.14 -2.38 -6.23
C LYS A 258 3.08 -3.14 -7.14
N ARG A 259 3.54 -2.50 -8.21
CA ARG A 259 4.48 -3.10 -9.14
C ARG A 259 5.91 -3.05 -8.59
N THR A 260 6.62 -4.17 -8.69
CA THR A 260 8.05 -4.29 -8.37
C THR A 260 8.92 -3.71 -9.49
N VAL A 261 10.20 -3.53 -9.22
CA VAL A 261 11.19 -3.11 -10.26
C VAL A 261 11.32 -4.16 -11.36
N SER A 262 11.22 -5.45 -11.03
CA SER A 262 11.26 -6.56 -12.01
C SER A 262 10.04 -6.53 -12.96
N GLY A 263 8.90 -6.04 -12.49
CA GLY A 263 7.63 -5.97 -13.25
C GLY A 263 6.56 -6.92 -12.73
N ASP A 264 6.84 -7.68 -11.67
CA ASP A 264 5.87 -8.42 -10.90
C ASP A 264 5.03 -7.47 -10.02
N PHE A 265 4.07 -8.00 -9.30
CA PHE A 265 3.16 -7.19 -8.49
C PHE A 265 2.99 -7.80 -7.10
N TRP A 266 3.21 -7.01 -6.06
CA TRP A 266 2.79 -7.33 -4.71
C TRP A 266 1.35 -6.93 -4.51
N VAL A 267 0.56 -7.84 -3.93
CA VAL A 267 -0.85 -7.63 -3.57
C VAL A 267 -1.02 -7.93 -2.09
N ALA A 268 -1.57 -7.00 -1.33
CA ALA A 268 -2.04 -7.27 0.02
C ALA A 268 -3.34 -8.07 -0.05
N VAL A 269 -3.43 -9.17 0.67
CA VAL A 269 -4.61 -10.04 0.66
C VAL A 269 -5.02 -10.36 2.09
N VAL A 270 -6.28 -10.10 2.39
CA VAL A 270 -6.91 -10.48 3.66
C VAL A 270 -7.93 -11.57 3.41
N SER A 271 -7.81 -12.69 4.13
CA SER A 271 -8.80 -13.75 4.08
C SER A 271 -9.29 -14.11 5.48
N VAL A 272 -10.54 -14.57 5.55
CA VAL A 272 -11.16 -15.04 6.81
C VAL A 272 -11.25 -16.55 6.76
N LYS A 273 -10.56 -17.22 7.69
CA LYS A 273 -10.68 -18.67 7.86
C LYS A 273 -11.46 -18.98 9.13
N LEU A 274 -12.49 -19.80 9.02
CA LEU A 274 -13.23 -20.30 10.18
C LEU A 274 -12.46 -21.48 10.78
N LYS A 275 -11.85 -21.27 11.96
CA LYS A 275 -11.33 -22.35 12.79
C LYS A 275 -12.35 -22.65 13.88
N VAL A 276 -13.14 -23.72 13.68
CA VAL A 276 -14.21 -24.19 14.59
C VAL A 276 -15.31 -23.14 14.80
N ILE A 277 -15.12 -22.16 15.71
CA ILE A 277 -16.14 -21.15 16.06
C ILE A 277 -15.55 -19.73 15.94
N ILE A 278 -14.23 -19.57 15.93
CA ILE A 278 -13.57 -18.26 15.93
C ILE A 278 -13.02 -17.96 14.54
N PRO A 279 -13.48 -16.89 13.87
CA PRO A 279 -12.89 -16.45 12.62
C PRO A 279 -11.44 -15.99 12.87
N THR A 280 -10.52 -16.44 12.03
CA THR A 280 -9.13 -16.01 12.04
C THR A 280 -8.89 -15.17 10.80
N ILE A 281 -8.42 -13.95 11.01
CA ILE A 281 -7.98 -13.08 9.92
C ILE A 281 -6.59 -13.54 9.49
N ILE A 282 -6.41 -13.80 8.22
CA ILE A 282 -5.13 -14.13 7.60
C ILE A 282 -4.71 -12.95 6.74
N SER A 283 -3.51 -12.45 6.97
CA SER A 283 -2.92 -11.29 6.28
C SER A 283 -1.71 -11.75 5.50
N THR A 284 -1.78 -11.74 4.16
CA THR A 284 -0.68 -12.19 3.31
C THR A 284 -0.31 -11.17 2.24
N GLY A 285 0.98 -10.99 2.01
CA GLY A 285 1.48 -10.37 0.78
C GLY A 285 1.67 -11.46 -0.27
N GLN A 286 1.05 -11.31 -1.44
CA GLN A 286 1.21 -12.23 -2.57
C GLN A 286 1.92 -11.53 -3.72
N ARG A 287 3.07 -12.07 -4.14
CA ARG A 287 3.77 -11.59 -5.33
C ARG A 287 3.32 -12.38 -6.55
N MET A 288 2.76 -11.68 -7.51
CA MET A 288 2.26 -12.24 -8.76
C MET A 288 3.16 -11.85 -9.92
N ASN A 289 3.45 -12.80 -10.79
CA ASN A 289 4.18 -12.53 -12.03
C ASN A 289 3.26 -11.86 -13.08
N GLN A 290 3.84 -11.51 -14.24
CA GLN A 290 3.12 -10.83 -15.32
C GLN A 290 2.09 -11.71 -16.03
N SER A 291 2.03 -13.02 -15.76
CA SER A 291 0.98 -13.95 -16.23
C SER A 291 -0.15 -14.15 -15.22
N GLY A 292 -0.05 -13.58 -14.02
CA GLY A 292 -1.07 -13.69 -12.99
C GLY A 292 -0.90 -14.88 -12.03
N GLU A 293 0.26 -15.54 -12.07
CA GLU A 293 0.59 -16.63 -11.15
C GLU A 293 1.21 -16.08 -9.88
N VAL A 294 0.78 -16.57 -8.72
CA VAL A 294 1.41 -16.26 -7.43
C VAL A 294 2.72 -17.03 -7.33
N VAL A 295 3.82 -16.30 -7.31
CA VAL A 295 5.18 -16.85 -7.26
C VAL A 295 5.79 -16.81 -5.87
N GLU A 296 5.23 -16.00 -4.97
CA GLU A 296 5.67 -15.88 -3.59
C GLU A 296 4.51 -15.47 -2.69
N THR A 297 4.50 -15.97 -1.45
CA THR A 297 3.55 -15.54 -0.41
C THR A 297 4.29 -15.30 0.90
N ARG A 298 4.09 -14.14 1.49
CA ARG A 298 4.57 -13.76 2.83
C ARG A 298 3.39 -13.71 3.78
N ASP A 299 3.51 -14.34 4.95
CA ASP A 299 2.46 -14.36 6.00
C ASP A 299 2.79 -13.32 7.07
N PHE A 300 1.94 -12.33 7.20
CA PHE A 300 2.01 -11.25 8.18
C PHE A 300 0.93 -11.36 9.27
N THR A 301 0.23 -12.50 9.35
CA THR A 301 -0.89 -12.72 10.28
C THR A 301 -0.51 -12.50 11.73
N ALA A 302 0.70 -12.90 12.12
CA ALA A 302 1.17 -12.75 13.50
C ALA A 302 1.39 -11.28 13.90
N GLN A 303 1.80 -10.44 12.95
CA GLN A 303 2.09 -9.02 13.14
C GLN A 303 0.83 -8.14 13.03
N TYR A 304 -0.14 -8.56 12.19
CA TYR A 304 -1.34 -7.78 11.86
C TYR A 304 -2.62 -8.54 12.24
N LYS A 305 -2.95 -8.51 13.53
CA LYS A 305 -4.07 -9.28 14.11
C LYS A 305 -5.43 -8.57 14.07
N SER A 306 -5.51 -7.40 13.44
CA SER A 306 -6.73 -6.62 13.35
C SER A 306 -7.69 -7.14 12.28
N LEU A 307 -8.95 -6.71 12.31
CA LEU A 307 -9.99 -7.12 11.35
C LEU A 307 -9.67 -6.70 9.91
N ASN A 308 -8.99 -5.56 9.73
CA ASN A 308 -8.61 -5.08 8.40
C ASN A 308 -7.29 -5.68 7.91
N GLY A 309 -6.51 -6.37 8.78
CA GLY A 309 -5.25 -6.99 8.40
C GLY A 309 -4.25 -6.01 7.81
N ILE A 310 -3.67 -6.36 6.66
CA ILE A 310 -2.77 -5.50 5.88
C ILE A 310 -3.50 -4.89 4.68
N THR A 311 -3.09 -3.67 4.28
CA THR A 311 -3.64 -2.96 3.13
C THR A 311 -2.67 -2.82 1.98
N GLU A 312 -1.37 -2.83 2.25
CA GLU A 312 -0.33 -2.68 1.22
C GLU A 312 0.88 -3.56 1.51
N VAL A 313 1.51 -4.07 0.47
CA VAL A 313 2.88 -4.56 0.45
C VAL A 313 3.59 -3.88 -0.71
N GLN A 314 4.55 -3.02 -0.39
CA GLN A 314 5.35 -2.30 -1.39
C GLN A 314 6.82 -2.63 -1.26
N GLU A 315 7.43 -3.10 -2.34
CA GLU A 315 8.87 -3.31 -2.45
C GLU A 315 9.58 -1.98 -2.75
N TYR A 316 10.58 -1.65 -1.94
CA TYR A 316 11.43 -0.49 -2.15
C TYR A 316 12.81 -0.71 -1.51
N ASN A 317 13.90 -0.59 -2.30
CA ASN A 317 15.28 -0.76 -1.85
C ASN A 317 15.50 -2.06 -1.03
N ASP A 318 15.15 -3.20 -1.62
CA ASP A 318 15.30 -4.54 -1.04
C ASP A 318 14.56 -4.75 0.30
N LYS A 319 13.53 -3.95 0.53
CA LYS A 319 12.62 -4.05 1.68
C LYS A 319 11.18 -4.10 1.21
N LEU A 320 10.35 -4.78 1.99
CA LEU A 320 8.89 -4.73 1.89
C LEU A 320 8.37 -3.78 2.96
N TYR A 321 7.53 -2.83 2.58
CA TYR A 321 6.82 -1.93 3.47
C TYR A 321 5.36 -2.35 3.52
N ILE A 322 4.84 -2.59 4.73
CA ILE A 322 3.53 -3.18 4.94
C ILE A 322 2.63 -2.17 5.64
N GLY A 323 1.55 -1.78 4.97
CA GLY A 323 0.51 -0.88 5.47
C GLY A 323 -0.62 -1.61 6.18
N SER A 324 -1.37 -0.87 7.00
CA SER A 324 -2.61 -1.33 7.65
C SER A 324 -3.43 -0.15 8.15
N LEU A 325 -4.75 -0.27 8.08
CA LEU A 325 -5.67 0.77 8.57
C LEU A 325 -5.82 0.82 10.08
N ASP A 326 -5.40 -0.24 10.78
CA ASP A 326 -5.63 -0.40 12.22
C ASP A 326 -4.36 -0.28 13.05
N GLN A 327 -3.20 -0.21 12.40
CA GLN A 327 -1.93 -0.16 13.11
C GLN A 327 -1.41 1.27 13.29
N ASN A 328 -0.52 1.44 14.24
CA ASN A 328 0.22 2.69 14.48
C ASN A 328 1.69 2.58 14.03
N PHE A 329 1.98 1.67 13.10
CA PHE A 329 3.30 1.46 12.53
C PHE A 329 3.22 1.02 11.07
N ILE A 330 4.27 1.25 10.31
CA ILE A 330 4.53 0.58 9.03
C ILE A 330 5.46 -0.61 9.32
N GLY A 331 5.06 -1.81 8.89
CA GLY A 331 5.93 -2.97 8.95
C GLY A 331 7.04 -2.88 7.91
N VAL A 332 8.21 -3.40 8.24
CA VAL A 332 9.34 -3.53 7.31
C VAL A 332 9.89 -4.93 7.40
N ASP A 333 9.96 -5.59 6.26
CA ASP A 333 10.53 -6.94 6.10
C ASP A 333 11.59 -6.92 5.00
N ASP A 334 12.45 -7.93 4.94
CA ASP A 334 13.41 -8.06 3.84
C ASP A 334 12.76 -8.78 2.64
N VAL A 335 13.22 -8.45 1.41
CA VAL A 335 12.76 -9.11 0.18
C VAL A 335 13.37 -10.50 0.06
#